data_032579a01336ae84137d26dcb2e64d63
#
_entry.id   032579a01336ae84137d26dcb2e64d63
#
_cell.length_a   1.000
_cell.length_b   1.000
_cell.length_c   1.000
_cell.angle_alpha   90.00
_cell.angle_beta   90.00
_cell.angle_gamma   90.00
#
_symmetry.space_group_name_H-M   'P 1'
#
loop_
_entity.id
_entity.type
_entity.pdbx_description
1 polymer ?
#
loop_
_entity_poly.entity_id
_entity_poly.type
_entity_poly.pdbx_seq_one_letter_code
_entity_poly.pdbx_strand_id
1 'polypeptide(L)'
;MDNKLKNDENKTDKKLKSMTLIKSNEEISKIRIANTFFSRLMGLMFKKNAKVPLLFEIPERINKKERSSIHSFFMRFEIVIVFIDKCNMVYEITELKPWNFYIPKKPAKYIVEFDKREFNDCLKIGDEVEIK
;
A
#
# COMPACT_ATOMS: atom_id res chain seq x y z
N MET A 1 -3.03 32.58 -4.34
CA MET A 1 -2.74 31.64 -3.25
C MET A 1 -3.33 30.27 -3.48
N ASP A 2 -4.60 30.17 -3.82
CA ASP A 2 -5.26 28.88 -4.07
C ASP A 2 -4.67 28.11 -5.24
N ASN A 3 -4.19 28.81 -6.28
CA ASN A 3 -3.55 28.18 -7.43
C ASN A 3 -2.21 27.50 -7.13
N LYS A 4 -1.50 27.98 -6.11
CA LYS A 4 -0.22 27.43 -5.70
C LYS A 4 -0.39 26.12 -4.92
N LEU A 5 -1.42 26.03 -4.07
CA LEU A 5 -1.78 24.82 -3.34
C LEU A 5 -2.32 23.74 -4.27
N LYS A 6 -3.14 24.11 -5.26
CA LYS A 6 -3.65 23.17 -6.27
C LYS A 6 -2.53 22.61 -7.16
N ASN A 7 -1.53 23.43 -7.48
CA ASN A 7 -0.38 23.00 -8.27
C ASN A 7 0.52 22.03 -7.50
N ASP A 8 0.66 22.22 -6.19
CA ASP A 8 1.45 21.32 -5.35
C ASP A 8 0.74 19.98 -5.14
N GLU A 9 -0.58 19.96 -5.00
CA GLU A 9 -1.38 18.74 -4.96
C GLU A 9 -1.27 17.97 -6.28
N ASN A 10 -1.35 18.65 -7.41
CA ASN A 10 -1.21 18.04 -8.73
C ASN A 10 0.20 17.50 -8.97
N LYS A 11 1.24 18.15 -8.45
CA LYS A 11 2.61 17.66 -8.53
C LYS A 11 2.81 16.40 -7.68
N THR A 12 2.18 16.34 -6.53
CA THR A 12 2.24 15.17 -5.63
C THR A 12 1.52 13.98 -6.27
N ASP A 13 0.36 14.21 -6.87
CA ASP A 13 -0.41 13.19 -7.58
C ASP A 13 0.31 12.68 -8.84
N LYS A 14 1.07 13.52 -9.53
CA LYS A 14 1.89 13.13 -10.69
C LYS A 14 3.07 12.24 -10.30
N LYS A 15 3.61 12.38 -9.07
CA LYS A 15 4.69 11.53 -8.56
C LYS A 15 4.20 10.17 -8.09
N LEU A 16 2.93 10.06 -7.73
CA LEU A 16 2.28 8.82 -7.34
C LEU A 16 1.61 8.24 -8.58
N LYS A 17 2.34 7.43 -9.33
CA LYS A 17 1.79 6.77 -10.52
C LYS A 17 0.58 5.93 -10.16
N SER A 18 -0.50 6.11 -10.89
CA SER A 18 -1.67 5.26 -10.78
C SER A 18 -1.38 3.93 -11.49
N MET A 19 -1.48 2.84 -10.76
CA MET A 19 -1.39 1.50 -11.32
C MET A 19 -2.68 0.75 -11.05
N THR A 20 -2.86 -0.36 -11.73
CA THR A 20 -4.05 -1.20 -11.58
C THR A 20 -3.66 -2.53 -10.94
N LEU A 21 -4.35 -2.90 -9.89
CA LEU A 21 -4.24 -4.20 -9.26
C LEU A 21 -5.22 -5.15 -9.94
N ILE A 22 -4.71 -6.24 -10.48
CA ILE A 22 -5.48 -7.21 -11.27
C ILE A 22 -5.40 -8.58 -10.61
N LYS A 23 -6.56 -9.25 -10.51
CA LYS A 23 -6.69 -10.62 -10.06
C LYS A 23 -7.55 -11.38 -11.07
N SER A 24 -7.09 -12.53 -11.55
CA SER A 24 -7.84 -13.37 -12.50
C SER A 24 -8.31 -12.60 -13.75
N ASN A 25 -7.45 -11.73 -14.28
CA ASN A 25 -7.71 -10.83 -15.40
C ASN A 25 -8.81 -9.78 -15.16
N GLU A 26 -9.28 -9.63 -13.92
CA GLU A 26 -10.22 -8.60 -13.54
C GLU A 26 -9.55 -7.50 -12.74
N GLU A 27 -9.88 -6.26 -13.04
CA GLU A 27 -9.40 -5.12 -12.26
C GLU A 27 -10.03 -5.12 -10.87
N ILE A 28 -9.19 -5.20 -9.84
CA ILE A 28 -9.63 -5.13 -8.44
C ILE A 28 -9.70 -3.68 -7.98
N SER A 29 -8.66 -2.92 -8.24
CA SER A 29 -8.55 -1.55 -7.74
C SER A 29 -7.47 -0.78 -8.47
N LYS A 30 -7.64 0.52 -8.57
CA LYS A 30 -6.54 1.42 -8.85
C LYS A 30 -5.70 1.55 -7.60
N ILE A 31 -4.39 1.63 -7.75
CA ILE A 31 -3.46 1.77 -6.64
C ILE A 31 -2.50 2.93 -6.89
N ARG A 32 -2.05 3.56 -5.82
CA ARG A 32 -1.00 4.60 -5.87
C ARG A 32 0.31 3.99 -5.43
N ILE A 33 1.40 4.35 -6.10
CA ILE A 33 2.72 3.86 -5.75
C ILE A 33 3.45 4.87 -4.88
N ALA A 34 3.91 4.43 -3.71
CA ALA A 34 4.80 5.21 -2.85
C ALA A 34 6.24 4.91 -3.26
N ASN A 35 6.77 5.63 -4.24
CA ASN A 35 8.09 5.34 -4.82
C ASN A 35 9.21 6.25 -4.34
N THR A 36 8.91 7.30 -3.57
CA THR A 36 9.91 8.17 -2.96
C THR A 36 10.13 7.78 -1.50
N PHE A 37 11.30 8.10 -0.95
CA PHE A 37 11.58 7.88 0.47
C PHE A 37 10.52 8.56 1.35
N PHE A 38 10.19 9.81 1.04
CA PHE A 38 9.23 10.58 1.81
C PHE A 38 7.82 9.99 1.74
N SER A 39 7.36 9.58 0.54
CA SER A 39 6.05 8.98 0.39
C SER A 39 5.94 7.62 1.09
N ARG A 40 7.03 6.84 1.14
CA ARG A 40 7.07 5.59 1.93
C ARG A 40 6.98 5.87 3.42
N LEU A 41 7.70 6.88 3.90
CA LEU A 41 7.71 7.24 5.31
C LEU A 41 6.34 7.74 5.76
N MET A 42 5.72 8.61 4.95
CA MET A 42 4.42 9.20 5.30
C MET A 42 3.27 8.20 5.12
N GLY A 43 3.33 7.36 4.07
CA GLY A 43 2.26 6.39 3.82
C GLY A 43 0.89 7.02 3.84
N LEU A 44 0.01 6.51 4.70
CA LEU A 44 -1.35 7.02 4.90
C LEU A 44 -1.48 7.89 6.16
N MET A 45 -0.36 8.33 6.72
CA MET A 45 -0.35 9.14 7.95
C MET A 45 -1.17 10.43 7.77
N PHE A 46 -1.90 10.81 8.80
CA PHE A 46 -2.71 12.03 8.89
C PHE A 46 -3.89 12.11 7.92
N LYS A 47 -4.08 11.14 7.04
CA LYS A 47 -5.24 11.13 6.14
C LYS A 47 -6.51 10.71 6.87
N LYS A 48 -7.66 11.21 6.42
CA LYS A 48 -8.97 10.85 6.98
C LYS A 48 -9.47 9.52 6.45
N ASN A 49 -9.08 9.17 5.23
CA ASN A 49 -9.46 7.95 4.54
C ASN A 49 -8.46 7.67 3.41
N ALA A 50 -8.53 6.48 2.84
CA ALA A 50 -7.79 6.14 1.65
C ALA A 50 -8.73 5.41 0.68
N LYS A 51 -9.33 6.16 -0.23
CA LYS A 51 -10.22 5.61 -1.26
C LYS A 51 -9.44 4.73 -2.24
N VAL A 52 -8.19 5.09 -2.50
CA VAL A 52 -7.28 4.33 -3.36
C VAL A 52 -6.18 3.75 -2.49
N PRO A 53 -5.95 2.42 -2.55
CA PRO A 53 -4.90 1.80 -1.76
C PRO A 53 -3.51 2.26 -2.19
N LEU A 54 -2.56 2.16 -1.27
CA LEU A 54 -1.17 2.57 -1.47
C LEU A 54 -0.28 1.35 -1.62
N LEU A 55 0.56 1.35 -2.66
CA LEU A 55 1.50 0.27 -2.96
C LEU A 55 2.92 0.70 -2.61
N PHE A 56 3.63 -0.19 -1.90
CA PHE A 56 5.07 -0.08 -1.68
C PHE A 56 5.75 -1.23 -2.42
N GLU A 57 6.76 -0.92 -3.21
CA GLU A 57 7.63 -1.92 -3.82
C GLU A 57 8.90 -2.04 -3.01
N ILE A 58 9.24 -3.25 -2.58
CA ILE A 58 10.44 -3.52 -1.80
C ILE A 58 11.51 -4.09 -2.75
N PRO A 59 12.68 -3.46 -2.89
CA PRO A 59 13.74 -3.98 -3.75
C PRO A 59 14.18 -5.39 -3.36
N GLU A 60 14.41 -6.25 -4.34
CA GLU A 60 14.80 -7.66 -4.12
C GLU A 60 16.08 -7.82 -3.30
N ARG A 61 17.00 -6.86 -3.41
CA ARG A 61 18.25 -6.86 -2.61
C ARG A 61 18.00 -6.75 -1.12
N ILE A 62 16.79 -6.29 -0.72
CA ILE A 62 16.41 -6.16 0.68
C ILE A 62 15.64 -7.40 1.07
N ASN A 63 16.37 -8.44 1.52
CA ASN A 63 15.84 -9.78 1.75
C ASN A 63 15.64 -10.08 3.24
N LYS A 64 15.22 -9.08 4.03
CA LYS A 64 14.91 -9.25 5.45
C LYS A 64 13.46 -8.89 5.69
N LYS A 65 12.72 -9.74 6.40
CA LYS A 65 11.29 -9.50 6.72
C LYS A 65 11.07 -8.20 7.49
N GLU A 66 12.06 -7.78 8.29
CA GLU A 66 12.00 -6.53 9.07
C GLU A 66 11.95 -5.30 8.17
N ARG A 67 12.47 -5.41 6.94
CA ARG A 67 12.39 -4.33 5.93
C ARG A 67 11.02 -4.22 5.29
N SER A 68 10.18 -5.24 5.50
CA SER A 68 8.77 -5.22 5.08
C SER A 68 7.84 -4.85 6.23
N SER A 69 8.38 -4.32 7.32
CA SER A 69 7.57 -3.88 8.46
C SER A 69 6.74 -2.66 8.11
N ILE A 70 5.54 -2.61 8.69
CA ILE A 70 4.60 -1.52 8.50
C ILE A 70 4.20 -0.97 9.87
N HIS A 71 4.12 0.35 9.97
CA HIS A 71 3.57 1.00 11.14
C HIS A 71 2.31 1.78 10.77
N SER A 72 1.45 1.99 11.73
CA SER A 72 0.25 2.79 11.60
C SER A 72 0.28 4.00 12.54
N PHE A 73 1.47 4.48 12.89
CA PHE A 73 1.64 5.67 13.72
C PHE A 73 1.03 6.87 13.01
N PHE A 74 0.30 7.71 13.74
CA PHE A 74 -0.38 8.89 13.22
C PHE A 74 -1.48 8.58 12.20
N MET A 75 -1.89 7.32 12.08
CA MET A 75 -3.03 6.94 11.25
C MET A 75 -4.34 7.32 11.95
N ARG A 76 -5.36 7.64 11.18
CA ARG A 76 -6.67 8.05 11.70
C ARG A 76 -7.75 6.99 11.44
N PHE A 77 -7.39 5.88 10.84
CA PHE A 77 -8.30 4.78 10.51
C PHE A 77 -7.54 3.46 10.53
N GLU A 78 -8.30 2.38 10.65
CA GLU A 78 -7.76 1.03 10.62
C GLU A 78 -7.42 0.64 9.17
N ILE A 79 -6.29 -0.04 8.97
CA ILE A 79 -5.83 -0.46 7.65
C ILE A 79 -5.81 -1.98 7.52
N VAL A 80 -5.96 -2.46 6.28
CA VAL A 80 -5.68 -3.84 5.90
C VAL A 80 -4.41 -3.82 5.07
N ILE A 81 -3.46 -4.65 5.46
CA ILE A 81 -2.17 -4.74 4.79
C ILE A 81 -2.09 -6.08 4.07
N VAL A 82 -1.82 -6.03 2.77
CA VAL A 82 -1.65 -7.21 1.93
C VAL A 82 -0.19 -7.33 1.54
N PHE A 83 0.43 -8.47 1.89
CA PHE A 83 1.82 -8.75 1.57
C PHE A 83 1.89 -9.72 0.39
N ILE A 84 2.63 -9.34 -0.63
CA ILE A 84 2.76 -10.07 -1.89
C ILE A 84 4.22 -10.46 -2.08
N ASP A 85 4.48 -11.73 -2.41
CA ASP A 85 5.82 -12.25 -2.58
C ASP A 85 6.35 -12.06 -4.01
N LYS A 86 7.59 -12.53 -4.25
CA LYS A 86 8.26 -12.41 -5.55
C LYS A 86 7.58 -13.19 -6.67
N CYS A 87 6.67 -14.10 -6.34
CA CYS A 87 5.88 -14.86 -7.31
C CYS A 87 4.51 -14.21 -7.56
N ASN A 88 4.33 -12.99 -7.09
CA ASN A 88 3.07 -12.24 -7.19
C ASN A 88 1.89 -12.92 -6.47
N MET A 89 2.20 -13.68 -5.43
CA MET A 89 1.21 -14.37 -4.61
C MET A 89 0.98 -13.62 -3.31
N VAL A 90 -0.27 -13.47 -2.94
CA VAL A 90 -0.64 -12.94 -1.61
C VAL A 90 -0.32 -14.02 -0.58
N TYR A 91 0.63 -13.76 0.30
CA TYR A 91 1.03 -14.75 1.32
C TYR A 91 0.59 -14.38 2.73
N GLU A 92 0.24 -13.13 2.96
CA GLU A 92 -0.17 -12.68 4.30
C GLU A 92 -1.08 -11.47 4.18
N ILE A 93 -2.11 -11.41 5.02
CA ILE A 93 -3.01 -10.27 5.14
C ILE A 93 -3.21 -10.02 6.62
N THR A 94 -3.08 -8.78 7.05
CA THR A 94 -3.30 -8.40 8.44
C THR A 94 -4.09 -7.11 8.54
N GLU A 95 -4.81 -6.97 9.64
CA GLU A 95 -5.48 -5.72 10.00
C GLU A 95 -4.62 -5.00 11.04
N LEU A 96 -4.49 -3.69 10.92
CA LEU A 96 -3.69 -2.89 11.83
C LEU A 96 -4.47 -1.66 12.27
N LYS A 97 -4.71 -1.56 13.58
CA LYS A 97 -5.31 -0.37 14.20
C LYS A 97 -4.28 0.75 14.25
N PRO A 98 -4.71 2.02 14.33
CA PRO A 98 -3.78 3.13 14.51
C PRO A 98 -2.80 2.91 15.67
N TRP A 99 -1.58 3.47 15.53
CA TRP A 99 -0.53 3.42 16.55
C TRP A 99 0.03 2.04 16.83
N ASN A 100 0.00 1.18 15.83
CA ASN A 100 0.57 -0.16 15.91
C ASN A 100 1.65 -0.36 14.85
N PHE A 101 2.24 -1.55 14.88
CA PHE A 101 3.30 -1.90 13.98
C PHE A 101 3.27 -3.41 13.74
N TYR A 102 3.71 -3.85 12.56
CA TYR A 102 3.63 -5.24 12.17
C TYR A 102 4.82 -5.65 11.31
N ILE A 103 5.38 -6.83 11.59
CA ILE A 103 6.43 -7.45 10.77
C ILE A 103 5.84 -8.73 10.16
N PRO A 104 5.87 -8.87 8.79
CA PRO A 104 5.36 -10.08 8.16
C PRO A 104 6.28 -11.29 8.42
N LYS A 105 5.77 -12.48 8.15
CA LYS A 105 6.51 -13.73 8.40
C LYS A 105 7.69 -13.94 7.44
N LYS A 106 7.69 -13.30 6.28
CA LYS A 106 8.78 -13.36 5.29
C LYS A 106 8.88 -12.05 4.52
N PRO A 107 9.98 -11.80 3.78
CA PRO A 107 10.10 -10.57 3.00
C PRO A 107 9.03 -10.46 1.92
N ALA A 108 8.51 -9.25 1.73
CA ALA A 108 7.55 -8.94 0.68
C ALA A 108 8.25 -8.35 -0.54
N LYS A 109 7.68 -8.58 -1.73
CA LYS A 109 8.03 -7.82 -2.93
C LYS A 109 7.17 -6.57 -3.02
N TYR A 110 5.88 -6.71 -2.73
CA TYR A 110 4.93 -5.60 -2.70
C TYR A 110 4.14 -5.63 -1.41
N ILE A 111 3.84 -4.44 -0.91
CA ILE A 111 2.95 -4.26 0.23
C ILE A 111 1.85 -3.29 -0.20
N VAL A 112 0.59 -3.69 -0.04
CA VAL A 112 -0.54 -2.85 -0.39
C VAL A 112 -1.31 -2.52 0.88
N GLU A 113 -1.47 -1.24 1.16
CA GLU A 113 -2.23 -0.73 2.30
C GLU A 113 -3.60 -0.25 1.83
N PHE A 114 -4.65 -0.85 2.38
CA PHE A 114 -6.04 -0.46 2.15
C PHE A 114 -6.60 0.21 3.40
N ASP A 115 -7.46 1.19 3.19
CA ASP A 115 -8.41 1.57 4.24
C ASP A 115 -9.33 0.37 4.46
N LYS A 116 -9.47 -0.07 5.70
CA LYS A 116 -10.30 -1.25 6.02
C LYS A 116 -11.72 -1.12 5.46
N ARG A 117 -12.27 0.08 5.45
CA ARG A 117 -13.63 0.34 4.93
C ARG A 117 -13.75 0.12 3.43
N GLU A 118 -12.62 0.20 2.70
CA GLU A 118 -12.58 0.05 1.24
C GLU A 118 -12.11 -1.34 0.79
N PHE A 119 -11.63 -2.17 1.71
CA PHE A 119 -11.02 -3.46 1.36
C PHE A 119 -12.03 -4.48 0.82
N ASN A 120 -13.18 -4.62 1.46
CA ASN A 120 -14.29 -5.52 1.05
C ASN A 120 -13.85 -6.94 0.68
N ASP A 121 -12.85 -7.48 1.38
CA ASP A 121 -12.33 -8.84 1.14
C ASP A 121 -11.97 -9.12 -0.32
N CYS A 122 -11.49 -8.10 -1.04
CA CYS A 122 -11.19 -8.22 -2.48
C CYS A 122 -9.99 -9.12 -2.78
N LEU A 123 -9.13 -9.37 -1.79
CA LEU A 123 -7.96 -10.25 -1.91
C LEU A 123 -7.94 -11.24 -0.76
N LYS A 124 -7.43 -12.44 -1.04
CA LYS A 124 -7.26 -13.53 -0.07
C LYS A 124 -5.87 -14.12 -0.17
N ILE A 125 -5.42 -14.74 0.93
CA ILE A 125 -4.16 -15.48 0.92
C ILE A 125 -4.23 -16.57 -0.14
N GLY A 126 -3.19 -16.66 -0.97
CA GLY A 126 -3.12 -17.59 -2.09
C GLY A 126 -3.54 -16.98 -3.43
N ASP A 127 -4.08 -15.78 -3.44
CA ASP A 127 -4.41 -15.10 -4.70
C ASP A 127 -3.15 -14.72 -5.45
N GLU A 128 -3.17 -14.91 -6.76
CA GLU A 128 -2.16 -14.38 -7.67
C GLU A 128 -2.63 -13.03 -8.19
N VAL A 129 -1.76 -12.03 -8.10
CA VAL A 129 -2.10 -10.67 -8.49
C VAL A 129 -1.11 -10.15 -9.53
N GLU A 130 -1.57 -9.21 -10.33
CA GLU A 130 -0.76 -8.53 -11.32
C GLU A 130 -0.90 -7.02 -11.12
N ILE A 131 0.23 -6.31 -11.20
CA ILE A 131 0.27 -4.86 -11.04
C ILE A 131 0.69 -4.28 -12.39
N LYS A 132 -0.22 -3.56 -13.01
CA LYS A 132 0.00 -2.90 -14.29
C LYS A 132 -0.16 -1.40 -14.20
#